data_982c8a6fa42d05beff9f40fb9ab3fbf5
#
_entry.id   982c8a6fa42d05beff9f40fb9ab3fbf5
#
_cell.length_a   1.000
_cell.length_b   1.000
_cell.length_c   1.000
_cell.angle_alpha   90.00
_cell.angle_beta   90.00
_cell.angle_gamma   90.00
#
_symmetry.space_group_name_H-M   'P 1'
#
loop_
_entity.id
_entity.type
_entity.pdbx_description
1 polymer ?
#
loop_
_entity_poly.entity_id
_entity_poly.type
_entity_poly.pdbx_seq_one_letter_code
_entity_poly.pdbx_strand_id
1 'polypeptide(L)'
;MGKKITNKVTWVGKIDWELNEFHGHEYSTEKGSSYNSYLIRDEKTVLMDTVWKPFDDEFVANLKKEIDLKDIDYIVMNHNENDHSGALPALMREIPDTPIYCTKKGEAILRGLYHQDWNFVNVKTGDTLNLGGSQLVFIEAAMLHWPDTMFTYMTGENILFSNDGFGQHYASERMYNDCVNQAELYQEAMKYYANILNLYSPMVTRKIDEILKMNVPVSMICPSHGVIWRKNPLKIVAKYQEWAKAYQENQITIIYDTMWNSTRRMAECIAEGLRETDSTLTVKLFGRDFAAAVSASEAKEDEVPTELGDYNNDEQIGQAAKEHFKDWEKDAREGVKGGFAG
;
A
#
# COMPACT_ATOMS: atom_id res chain seq x y z
N MET A 1 -17.84 -12.06 -12.33
CA MET A 1 -19.22 -11.97 -11.84
C MET A 1 -19.21 -11.23 -10.53
N GLY A 2 -20.03 -10.19 -10.41
CA GLY A 2 -20.06 -9.31 -9.25
C GLY A 2 -20.47 -10.07 -7.97
N LYS A 3 -19.93 -9.61 -6.84
CA LYS A 3 -20.29 -10.18 -5.52
C LYS A 3 -21.15 -9.18 -4.75
N LYS A 4 -22.36 -9.54 -4.39
CA LYS A 4 -23.31 -8.68 -3.66
C LYS A 4 -22.78 -8.42 -2.25
N ILE A 5 -22.61 -7.15 -1.89
CA ILE A 5 -22.17 -6.70 -0.58
C ILE A 5 -23.38 -6.32 0.27
N THR A 6 -24.26 -5.47 -0.27
CA THR A 6 -25.55 -5.13 0.31
C THR A 6 -26.65 -5.20 -0.76
N ASN A 7 -27.86 -4.75 -0.45
CA ASN A 7 -28.90 -4.68 -1.48
C ASN A 7 -28.59 -3.67 -2.57
N LYS A 8 -27.84 -2.63 -2.25
CA LYS A 8 -27.48 -1.55 -3.18
C LYS A 8 -26.06 -1.66 -3.74
N VAL A 9 -25.14 -2.30 -3.02
CA VAL A 9 -23.72 -2.33 -3.36
C VAL A 9 -23.30 -3.72 -3.83
N THR A 10 -22.69 -3.77 -5.00
CA THR A 10 -22.06 -4.97 -5.60
C THR A 10 -20.59 -4.70 -5.82
N TRP A 11 -19.72 -5.57 -5.34
CA TRP A 11 -18.31 -5.58 -5.69
C TRP A 11 -18.14 -6.09 -7.11
N VAL A 12 -17.39 -5.38 -7.94
CA VAL A 12 -17.16 -5.69 -9.36
C VAL A 12 -15.68 -5.66 -9.75
N GLY A 13 -14.80 -5.67 -8.75
CA GLY A 13 -13.35 -5.58 -8.93
C GLY A 13 -12.68 -6.87 -9.44
N LYS A 14 -11.37 -6.94 -9.24
CA LYS A 14 -10.52 -8.07 -9.62
C LYS A 14 -9.73 -8.58 -8.43
N ILE A 15 -9.65 -9.91 -8.26
CA ILE A 15 -8.71 -10.56 -7.33
C ILE A 15 -7.48 -10.95 -8.15
N ASP A 16 -6.31 -10.55 -7.69
CA ASP A 16 -5.03 -10.84 -8.30
C ASP A 16 -4.21 -11.77 -7.38
N TRP A 17 -4.21 -13.04 -7.72
CA TRP A 17 -3.47 -14.08 -7.00
C TRP A 17 -1.98 -14.13 -7.35
N GLU A 18 -1.61 -13.49 -8.46
CA GLU A 18 -0.27 -13.58 -9.05
C GLU A 18 0.60 -12.37 -8.69
N LEU A 19 0.04 -11.37 -8.02
CA LEU A 19 0.81 -10.21 -7.57
C LEU A 19 1.79 -10.63 -6.48
N ASN A 20 3.08 -10.60 -6.78
CA ASN A 20 4.15 -10.96 -5.85
C ASN A 20 4.95 -9.75 -5.36
N GLU A 21 4.90 -8.64 -6.10
CA GLU A 21 5.63 -7.41 -5.82
C GLU A 21 4.74 -6.21 -6.12
N PHE A 22 4.82 -5.18 -5.30
CA PHE A 22 4.09 -3.94 -5.49
C PHE A 22 5.02 -2.75 -5.26
N HIS A 23 4.92 -1.71 -6.08
CA HIS A 23 5.86 -0.58 -6.08
C HIS A 23 7.34 -1.02 -6.31
N GLY A 24 7.57 -1.98 -7.20
CA GLY A 24 8.89 -2.57 -7.48
C GLY A 24 9.19 -3.78 -6.59
N HIS A 25 10.47 -4.07 -6.39
CA HIS A 25 10.92 -5.25 -5.62
C HIS A 25 10.91 -5.05 -4.10
N GLU A 26 10.57 -3.86 -3.63
CA GLU A 26 10.73 -3.47 -2.22
C GLU A 26 9.54 -3.92 -1.36
N TYR A 27 8.37 -4.08 -1.96
CA TYR A 27 7.17 -4.51 -1.26
C TYR A 27 6.70 -5.88 -1.77
N SER A 28 7.09 -6.93 -1.09
CA SER A 28 6.63 -8.30 -1.34
C SER A 28 5.14 -8.46 -1.00
N THR A 29 4.36 -9.00 -1.94
CA THR A 29 2.91 -9.23 -1.81
C THR A 29 2.55 -10.71 -1.99
N GLU A 30 3.24 -11.58 -1.25
CA GLU A 30 3.12 -13.06 -1.33
C GLU A 30 1.70 -13.60 -1.16
N LYS A 31 0.80 -12.79 -0.59
CA LYS A 31 -0.62 -13.13 -0.43
C LYS A 31 -1.48 -12.64 -1.59
N GLY A 32 -0.87 -12.11 -2.66
CA GLY A 32 -1.60 -11.47 -3.75
C GLY A 32 -2.32 -10.20 -3.32
N SER A 33 -3.23 -9.72 -4.13
CA SER A 33 -4.03 -8.52 -3.88
C SER A 33 -5.42 -8.62 -4.47
N SER A 34 -6.16 -7.53 -4.38
CA SER A 34 -7.35 -7.27 -5.19
C SER A 34 -7.38 -5.78 -5.56
N TYR A 35 -8.04 -5.47 -6.66
CA TYR A 35 -8.39 -4.12 -7.09
C TYR A 35 -9.89 -4.02 -6.96
N ASN A 36 -10.33 -3.38 -5.87
CA ASN A 36 -11.75 -3.36 -5.53
C ASN A 36 -12.44 -2.19 -6.22
N SER A 37 -13.46 -2.48 -6.98
CA SER A 37 -14.40 -1.54 -7.56
C SER A 37 -15.81 -1.91 -7.11
N TYR A 38 -16.67 -0.91 -6.92
CA TYR A 38 -18.01 -1.13 -6.38
C TYR A 38 -19.06 -0.46 -7.27
N LEU A 39 -20.08 -1.22 -7.62
CA LEU A 39 -21.26 -0.72 -8.33
C LEU A 39 -22.38 -0.49 -7.32
N ILE A 40 -22.78 0.77 -7.19
CA ILE A 40 -23.86 1.21 -6.30
C ILE A 40 -25.10 1.42 -7.15
N ARG A 41 -26.19 0.70 -6.82
CA ARG A 41 -27.49 0.81 -7.47
C ARG A 41 -28.50 1.41 -6.50
N ASP A 42 -28.91 2.63 -6.77
CA ASP A 42 -30.00 3.31 -6.12
C ASP A 42 -30.96 3.85 -7.22
N GLU A 43 -31.65 4.97 -7.05
CA GLU A 43 -32.32 5.65 -8.17
C GLU A 43 -31.32 6.14 -9.23
N LYS A 44 -30.10 6.43 -8.78
CA LYS A 44 -28.92 6.68 -9.61
C LYS A 44 -27.88 5.58 -9.41
N THR A 45 -27.23 5.20 -10.48
CA THR A 45 -26.17 4.20 -10.46
C THR A 45 -24.79 4.83 -10.51
N VAL A 46 -23.91 4.40 -9.59
CA VAL A 46 -22.54 4.89 -9.48
C VAL A 46 -21.56 3.74 -9.55
N LEU A 47 -20.51 3.91 -10.35
CA LEU A 47 -19.32 3.08 -10.29
C LEU A 47 -18.25 3.79 -9.45
N MET A 48 -17.75 3.10 -8.42
CA MET A 48 -16.73 3.57 -7.49
C MET A 48 -15.39 2.92 -7.85
N ASP A 49 -14.41 3.73 -8.27
CA ASP A 49 -13.09 3.33 -8.73
C ASP A 49 -13.12 2.27 -9.85
N THR A 50 -11.97 1.96 -10.44
CA THR A 50 -11.81 0.89 -11.42
C THR A 50 -10.73 -0.10 -10.96
N VAL A 51 -10.05 -0.77 -11.88
CA VAL A 51 -9.00 -1.74 -11.60
C VAL A 51 -7.72 -1.42 -12.38
N TRP A 52 -6.64 -2.12 -12.07
CA TRP A 52 -5.36 -2.00 -12.76
C TRP A 52 -5.46 -2.33 -14.25
N LYS A 53 -4.71 -1.60 -15.07
CA LYS A 53 -4.76 -1.67 -16.54
C LYS A 53 -4.66 -3.08 -17.14
N PRO A 54 -3.81 -4.01 -16.66
CA PRO A 54 -3.76 -5.35 -17.22
C PRO A 54 -5.09 -6.12 -17.20
N PHE A 55 -6.04 -5.67 -16.38
CA PHE A 55 -7.37 -6.26 -16.23
C PHE A 55 -8.50 -5.41 -16.83
N ASP A 56 -8.19 -4.36 -17.59
CA ASP A 56 -9.17 -3.37 -18.08
C ASP A 56 -10.26 -4.00 -18.97
N ASP A 57 -9.88 -4.81 -19.96
CA ASP A 57 -10.81 -5.47 -20.84
C ASP A 57 -11.70 -6.50 -20.11
N GLU A 58 -11.09 -7.27 -19.19
CA GLU A 58 -11.82 -8.23 -18.34
C GLU A 58 -12.81 -7.50 -17.44
N PHE A 59 -12.39 -6.38 -16.85
CA PHE A 59 -13.23 -5.55 -15.99
C PHE A 59 -14.45 -5.01 -16.73
N VAL A 60 -14.25 -4.40 -17.88
CA VAL A 60 -15.35 -3.88 -18.72
C VAL A 60 -16.28 -5.00 -19.17
N ALA A 61 -15.73 -6.14 -19.62
CA ALA A 61 -16.52 -7.29 -20.01
C ALA A 61 -17.35 -7.89 -18.87
N ASN A 62 -16.79 -7.90 -17.64
CA ASN A 62 -17.52 -8.38 -16.46
C ASN A 62 -18.58 -7.38 -16.01
N LEU A 63 -18.28 -6.09 -16.07
CA LEU A 63 -19.23 -5.02 -15.72
C LEU A 63 -20.45 -5.06 -16.66
N LYS A 64 -20.26 -5.30 -17.97
CA LYS A 64 -21.35 -5.49 -18.96
C LYS A 64 -22.29 -6.68 -18.62
N LYS A 65 -21.82 -7.67 -17.84
CA LYS A 65 -22.68 -8.78 -17.38
C LYS A 65 -23.54 -8.40 -16.18
N GLU A 66 -23.13 -7.34 -15.47
CA GLU A 66 -23.83 -6.86 -14.27
C GLU A 66 -24.84 -5.76 -14.59
N ILE A 67 -24.53 -4.92 -15.61
CA ILE A 67 -25.34 -3.75 -15.96
C ILE A 67 -25.11 -3.35 -17.43
N ASP A 68 -26.10 -2.75 -18.09
CA ASP A 68 -25.81 -1.97 -19.29
C ASP A 68 -24.97 -0.75 -18.87
N LEU A 69 -23.80 -0.59 -19.45
CA LEU A 69 -22.88 0.49 -19.09
C LEU A 69 -23.49 1.88 -19.20
N LYS A 70 -24.47 2.07 -20.09
CA LYS A 70 -25.20 3.33 -20.30
C LYS A 70 -26.09 3.69 -19.12
N ASP A 71 -26.41 2.72 -18.25
CA ASP A 71 -27.18 2.94 -17.03
C ASP A 71 -26.31 3.39 -15.85
N ILE A 72 -24.99 3.55 -16.07
CA ILE A 72 -24.09 4.17 -15.09
C ILE A 72 -24.22 5.68 -15.20
N ASP A 73 -24.90 6.28 -14.23
CA ASP A 73 -25.10 7.74 -14.19
C ASP A 73 -23.81 8.50 -13.85
N TYR A 74 -22.97 7.94 -12.98
CA TYR A 74 -21.77 8.60 -12.47
C TYR A 74 -20.63 7.61 -12.21
N ILE A 75 -19.41 8.10 -12.38
CA ILE A 75 -18.18 7.42 -11.92
C ILE A 75 -17.59 8.28 -10.80
N VAL A 76 -17.17 7.65 -9.71
CA VAL A 76 -16.43 8.31 -8.62
C VAL A 76 -15.02 7.71 -8.59
N MET A 77 -14.01 8.57 -8.69
CA MET A 77 -12.60 8.19 -8.60
C MET A 77 -12.03 8.76 -7.30
N ASN A 78 -11.89 7.89 -6.28
CA ASN A 78 -11.38 8.29 -4.97
C ASN A 78 -9.87 8.54 -4.99
N HIS A 79 -9.14 7.83 -5.87
CA HIS A 79 -7.71 7.94 -6.05
C HIS A 79 -7.35 7.51 -7.49
N ASN A 80 -6.32 8.12 -8.07
CA ASN A 80 -6.08 8.00 -9.50
C ASN A 80 -4.74 7.34 -9.84
N GLU A 81 -4.12 6.61 -8.92
CA GLU A 81 -3.01 5.71 -9.23
C GLU A 81 -3.46 4.64 -10.24
N ASN A 82 -2.53 4.10 -11.02
CA ASN A 82 -2.84 3.23 -12.16
C ASN A 82 -3.59 1.94 -11.80
N ASP A 83 -3.44 1.48 -10.59
CA ASP A 83 -4.11 0.26 -10.10
C ASP A 83 -5.58 0.48 -9.71
N HIS A 84 -6.01 1.75 -9.60
CA HIS A 84 -7.42 2.14 -9.40
C HIS A 84 -8.02 2.78 -10.65
N SER A 85 -7.21 3.48 -11.44
CA SER A 85 -7.69 4.23 -12.60
C SER A 85 -7.38 3.55 -13.94
N GLY A 86 -6.61 2.47 -13.94
CA GLY A 86 -6.07 1.86 -15.16
C GLY A 86 -7.10 1.37 -16.16
N ALA A 87 -8.26 0.91 -15.70
CA ALA A 87 -9.35 0.49 -16.55
C ALA A 87 -10.29 1.64 -17.00
N LEU A 88 -10.13 2.84 -16.43
CA LEU A 88 -10.96 4.00 -16.78
C LEU A 88 -10.93 4.34 -18.28
N PRO A 89 -9.78 4.36 -18.99
CA PRO A 89 -9.78 4.61 -20.43
C PRO A 89 -10.57 3.58 -21.25
N ALA A 90 -10.55 2.31 -20.85
CA ALA A 90 -11.34 1.28 -21.51
C ALA A 90 -12.84 1.48 -21.30
N LEU A 91 -13.23 1.81 -20.07
CA LEU A 91 -14.61 2.10 -19.71
C LEU A 91 -15.13 3.36 -20.44
N MET A 92 -14.34 4.44 -20.46
CA MET A 92 -14.74 5.70 -21.07
C MET A 92 -14.82 5.65 -22.61
N ARG A 93 -14.25 4.64 -23.25
CA ARG A 93 -14.54 4.38 -24.68
C ARG A 93 -15.98 3.92 -24.92
N GLU A 94 -16.59 3.29 -23.93
CA GLU A 94 -17.98 2.77 -24.00
C GLU A 94 -19.01 3.80 -23.57
N ILE A 95 -18.66 4.64 -22.58
CA ILE A 95 -19.56 5.64 -21.96
C ILE A 95 -18.87 7.01 -21.83
N PRO A 96 -18.46 7.62 -22.95
CA PRO A 96 -17.56 8.79 -22.98
C PRO A 96 -18.11 10.05 -22.26
N ASP A 97 -19.41 10.18 -22.18
CA ASP A 97 -20.08 11.36 -21.62
C ASP A 97 -20.40 11.24 -20.12
N THR A 98 -20.16 10.07 -19.52
CA THR A 98 -20.47 9.83 -18.09
C THR A 98 -19.62 10.72 -17.21
N PRO A 99 -20.23 11.50 -16.28
CA PRO A 99 -19.51 12.38 -15.39
C PRO A 99 -18.61 11.61 -14.41
N ILE A 100 -17.37 12.10 -14.25
CA ILE A 100 -16.38 11.56 -13.34
C ILE A 100 -16.19 12.51 -12.15
N TYR A 101 -16.64 12.08 -10.97
CA TYR A 101 -16.48 12.80 -9.72
C TYR A 101 -15.11 12.49 -9.11
N CYS A 102 -14.29 13.49 -8.92
CA CYS A 102 -12.98 13.37 -8.32
C CYS A 102 -12.56 14.69 -7.67
N THR A 103 -11.48 14.71 -6.89
CA THR A 103 -10.91 15.94 -6.39
C THR A 103 -10.30 16.77 -7.54
N LYS A 104 -10.11 18.07 -7.34
CA LYS A 104 -9.42 18.91 -8.32
C LYS A 104 -8.02 18.40 -8.67
N LYS A 105 -7.32 17.80 -7.70
CA LYS A 105 -6.00 17.16 -7.93
C LYS A 105 -6.16 15.84 -8.70
N GLY A 106 -7.23 15.12 -8.44
CA GLY A 106 -7.58 13.90 -9.19
C GLY A 106 -7.81 14.18 -10.66
N GLU A 107 -8.57 15.22 -11.01
CA GLU A 107 -8.71 15.66 -12.39
C GLU A 107 -7.34 15.95 -13.04
N ALA A 108 -6.47 16.69 -12.35
CA ALA A 108 -5.14 17.03 -12.88
C ALA A 108 -4.29 15.79 -13.14
N ILE A 109 -4.35 14.79 -12.25
CA ILE A 109 -3.65 13.51 -12.40
C ILE A 109 -4.23 12.71 -13.57
N LEU A 110 -5.54 12.55 -13.66
CA LEU A 110 -6.19 11.82 -14.76
C LEU A 110 -5.90 12.44 -16.12
N ARG A 111 -5.93 13.77 -16.22
CA ARG A 111 -5.53 14.49 -17.44
C ARG A 111 -4.07 14.27 -17.78
N GLY A 112 -3.19 14.24 -16.78
CA GLY A 112 -1.75 14.00 -16.96
C GLY A 112 -1.43 12.57 -17.39
N LEU A 113 -2.12 11.58 -16.81
CA LEU A 113 -1.89 10.17 -17.11
C LEU A 113 -2.47 9.74 -18.47
N TYR A 114 -3.70 10.19 -18.79
CA TYR A 114 -4.45 9.65 -19.92
C TYR A 114 -4.60 10.63 -21.08
N HIS A 115 -4.25 11.91 -20.91
CA HIS A 115 -4.37 12.96 -21.92
C HIS A 115 -5.78 13.04 -22.54
N GLN A 116 -6.80 12.85 -21.70
CA GLN A 116 -8.21 12.87 -22.08
C GLN A 116 -8.95 14.05 -21.42
N ASP A 117 -9.93 14.57 -22.14
CA ASP A 117 -10.80 15.65 -21.70
C ASP A 117 -12.21 15.10 -21.40
N TRP A 118 -12.28 14.22 -20.41
CA TRP A 118 -13.54 13.63 -19.96
C TRP A 118 -14.37 14.65 -19.17
N ASN A 119 -15.62 14.32 -18.90
CA ASN A 119 -16.56 15.16 -18.14
C ASN A 119 -16.24 15.09 -16.63
N PHE A 120 -15.26 15.89 -16.17
CA PHE A 120 -14.86 15.91 -14.76
C PHE A 120 -15.77 16.83 -13.93
N VAL A 121 -16.18 16.33 -12.77
CA VAL A 121 -16.89 17.06 -11.72
C VAL A 121 -16.03 17.11 -10.48
N ASN A 122 -15.49 18.29 -10.16
CA ASN A 122 -14.63 18.45 -8.99
C ASN A 122 -15.44 18.52 -7.70
N VAL A 123 -15.02 17.71 -6.72
CA VAL A 123 -15.61 17.69 -5.37
C VAL A 123 -14.55 17.95 -4.29
N LYS A 124 -15.03 18.38 -3.13
CA LYS A 124 -14.23 18.64 -1.92
C LYS A 124 -14.95 18.10 -0.69
N THR A 125 -14.28 18.14 0.44
CA THR A 125 -14.86 17.72 1.73
C THR A 125 -16.18 18.45 2.01
N GLY A 126 -17.22 17.66 2.28
CA GLY A 126 -18.57 18.11 2.59
C GLY A 126 -19.50 18.24 1.37
N ASP A 127 -18.98 18.18 0.14
CA ASP A 127 -19.83 18.09 -1.05
C ASP A 127 -20.58 16.75 -1.06
N THR A 128 -21.74 16.74 -1.69
CA THR A 128 -22.63 15.57 -1.69
C THR A 128 -23.17 15.26 -3.07
N LEU A 129 -23.43 13.98 -3.34
CA LEU A 129 -24.12 13.50 -4.52
C LEU A 129 -25.35 12.69 -4.10
N ASN A 130 -26.53 13.20 -4.45
CA ASN A 130 -27.79 12.52 -4.14
C ASN A 130 -28.05 11.39 -5.15
N LEU A 131 -28.32 10.19 -4.63
CA LEU A 131 -28.63 8.99 -5.43
C LEU A 131 -30.13 8.62 -5.39
N GLY A 132 -30.96 9.42 -4.70
CA GLY A 132 -32.37 9.15 -4.45
C GLY A 132 -32.60 8.61 -3.04
N GLY A 133 -32.46 7.35 -2.83
CA GLY A 133 -32.63 6.72 -1.51
C GLY A 133 -31.42 6.79 -0.59
N SER A 134 -30.26 7.22 -1.08
CA SER A 134 -29.03 7.45 -0.33
C SER A 134 -28.25 8.64 -0.90
N GLN A 135 -27.19 9.03 -0.20
CA GLN A 135 -26.34 10.15 -0.58
C GLN A 135 -24.87 9.77 -0.40
N LEU A 136 -24.03 10.16 -1.34
CA LEU A 136 -22.58 10.12 -1.18
C LEU A 136 -22.09 11.43 -0.61
N VAL A 137 -21.21 11.38 0.38
CA VAL A 137 -20.53 12.53 0.99
C VAL A 137 -19.04 12.37 0.73
N PHE A 138 -18.41 13.37 0.12
CA PHE A 138 -17.00 13.33 -0.24
C PHE A 138 -16.14 13.91 0.89
N ILE A 139 -14.98 13.28 1.14
CA ILE A 139 -14.05 13.65 2.22
C ILE A 139 -12.65 13.60 1.65
N GLU A 140 -12.05 14.73 1.34
CA GLU A 140 -10.67 14.80 0.88
C GLU A 140 -9.74 14.21 1.96
N ALA A 141 -8.88 13.29 1.55
CA ALA A 141 -7.89 12.60 2.38
C ALA A 141 -6.48 12.77 1.80
N ALA A 142 -6.16 13.99 1.36
CA ALA A 142 -4.90 14.31 0.69
C ALA A 142 -3.69 13.78 1.44
N MET A 143 -2.77 13.13 0.71
CA MET A 143 -1.57 12.43 1.20
C MET A 143 -1.85 11.15 2.01
N LEU A 144 -3.02 10.54 1.78
CA LEU A 144 -3.32 9.19 2.24
C LEU A 144 -3.52 8.23 1.04
N HIS A 145 -2.54 7.90 0.13
CA HIS A 145 -1.13 8.36 0.26
C HIS A 145 -0.74 9.39 -0.80
N TRP A 146 -1.58 9.68 -1.77
CA TRP A 146 -1.37 10.68 -2.81
C TRP A 146 -2.14 11.98 -2.56
N PRO A 147 -1.78 13.07 -3.25
CA PRO A 147 -2.40 14.38 -3.01
C PRO A 147 -3.86 14.47 -3.44
N ASP A 148 -4.35 13.55 -4.28
CA ASP A 148 -5.70 13.50 -4.84
C ASP A 148 -6.66 12.61 -4.04
N THR A 149 -6.15 11.79 -3.13
CA THR A 149 -6.93 10.80 -2.38
C THR A 149 -8.13 11.45 -1.67
N MET A 150 -9.29 10.83 -1.80
CA MET A 150 -10.48 11.12 -1.03
C MET A 150 -11.15 9.83 -0.56
N PHE A 151 -11.99 9.95 0.45
CA PHE A 151 -12.93 8.94 0.88
C PHE A 151 -14.33 9.32 0.46
N THR A 152 -15.16 8.34 0.20
CA THR A 152 -16.59 8.58 -0.08
C THR A 152 -17.42 7.81 0.95
N TYR A 153 -18.29 8.54 1.68
CA TYR A 153 -19.21 7.95 2.64
C TYR A 153 -20.60 7.86 2.06
N MET A 154 -21.21 6.66 2.08
CA MET A 154 -22.59 6.42 1.63
C MET A 154 -23.52 6.40 2.83
N THR A 155 -24.44 7.38 2.88
CA THR A 155 -25.52 7.42 3.87
C THR A 155 -26.53 6.31 3.62
N GLY A 156 -27.35 5.98 4.62
CA GLY A 156 -28.36 4.93 4.52
C GLY A 156 -27.79 3.52 4.71
N GLU A 157 -26.72 3.16 4.01
CA GLU A 157 -25.99 1.91 4.20
C GLU A 157 -24.85 2.05 5.22
N ASN A 158 -24.44 3.29 5.54
CA ASN A 158 -23.32 3.62 6.45
C ASN A 158 -21.98 2.99 6.04
N ILE A 159 -21.69 3.06 4.76
CA ILE A 159 -20.47 2.48 4.15
C ILE A 159 -19.45 3.57 3.89
N LEU A 160 -18.21 3.35 4.31
CA LEU A 160 -17.05 4.17 3.95
C LEU A 160 -16.26 3.48 2.85
N PHE A 161 -16.22 4.06 1.66
CA PHE A 161 -15.28 3.69 0.59
C PHE A 161 -13.99 4.48 0.83
N SER A 162 -12.95 3.79 1.27
CA SER A 162 -11.75 4.43 1.81
C SER A 162 -10.56 4.37 0.87
N ASN A 163 -10.76 3.84 -0.34
CA ASN A 163 -9.68 3.59 -1.28
C ASN A 163 -8.51 2.86 -0.58
N ASP A 164 -7.28 3.34 -0.67
CA ASP A 164 -6.10 2.71 -0.04
C ASP A 164 -6.13 2.75 1.49
N GLY A 165 -6.85 3.69 2.06
CA GLY A 165 -7.05 3.71 3.51
C GLY A 165 -7.64 2.39 4.01
N PHE A 166 -7.00 1.79 5.00
CA PHE A 166 -7.41 0.50 5.60
C PHE A 166 -7.29 -0.72 4.65
N GLY A 167 -6.62 -0.55 3.50
CA GLY A 167 -6.34 -1.61 2.55
C GLY A 167 -5.30 -2.62 3.04
N GLN A 168 -5.21 -3.73 2.34
CA GLN A 168 -4.19 -4.75 2.52
C GLN A 168 -4.02 -5.58 1.25
N HIS A 169 -2.79 -5.95 0.93
CA HIS A 169 -2.52 -6.91 -0.15
C HIS A 169 -2.77 -8.32 0.36
N TYR A 170 -4.02 -8.75 0.17
CA TYR A 170 -4.52 -10.04 0.64
C TYR A 170 -5.60 -10.55 -0.31
N ALA A 171 -5.21 -11.37 -1.27
CA ALA A 171 -6.13 -12.00 -2.20
C ALA A 171 -7.05 -12.97 -1.45
N SER A 172 -8.34 -12.87 -1.66
CA SER A 172 -9.31 -13.78 -1.05
C SER A 172 -10.64 -13.79 -1.82
N GLU A 173 -11.18 -14.97 -2.06
CA GLU A 173 -12.57 -15.10 -2.49
C GLU A 173 -13.56 -14.79 -1.37
N ARG A 174 -13.10 -14.85 -0.12
CA ARG A 174 -13.87 -14.51 1.08
C ARG A 174 -13.74 -13.02 1.32
N MET A 175 -14.68 -12.25 0.83
CA MET A 175 -14.64 -10.79 0.73
C MET A 175 -14.56 -10.05 2.07
N TYR A 176 -14.66 -10.71 3.23
CA TYR A 176 -14.87 -10.05 4.51
C TYR A 176 -13.83 -10.40 5.55
N ASN A 177 -13.49 -9.43 6.38
CA ASN A 177 -12.51 -9.57 7.45
C ASN A 177 -12.82 -10.71 8.43
N ASP A 178 -14.09 -11.02 8.70
CA ASP A 178 -14.50 -12.07 9.60
C ASP A 178 -14.51 -13.48 8.96
N CYS A 179 -14.22 -13.57 7.68
CA CYS A 179 -14.19 -14.83 6.92
C CYS A 179 -12.78 -15.34 6.63
N VAL A 180 -11.73 -14.62 7.06
CA VAL A 180 -10.32 -14.94 6.79
C VAL A 180 -9.53 -15.08 8.08
N ASN A 181 -8.29 -15.57 7.98
CA ASN A 181 -7.37 -15.67 9.12
C ASN A 181 -7.03 -14.28 9.67
N GLN A 182 -7.40 -14.01 10.92
CA GLN A 182 -7.23 -12.70 11.54
C GLN A 182 -5.76 -12.33 11.75
N ALA A 183 -4.91 -13.29 12.11
CA ALA A 183 -3.49 -13.01 12.33
C ALA A 183 -2.82 -12.58 11.02
N GLU A 184 -3.03 -13.32 9.93
CA GLU A 184 -2.53 -12.99 8.61
C GLU A 184 -3.09 -11.64 8.11
N LEU A 185 -4.40 -11.43 8.24
CA LEU A 185 -5.05 -10.20 7.80
C LEU A 185 -4.45 -8.95 8.46
N TYR A 186 -4.28 -8.97 9.79
CA TYR A 186 -3.71 -7.82 10.49
C TYR A 186 -2.21 -7.67 10.24
N GLN A 187 -1.49 -8.75 9.96
CA GLN A 187 -0.09 -8.70 9.54
C GLN A 187 0.05 -8.02 8.16
N GLU A 188 -0.78 -8.42 7.18
CA GLU A 188 -0.77 -7.80 5.86
C GLU A 188 -1.27 -6.34 5.91
N ALA A 189 -2.27 -6.02 6.74
CA ALA A 189 -2.73 -4.65 6.93
C ALA A 189 -1.65 -3.75 7.57
N MET A 190 -0.89 -4.27 8.54
CA MET A 190 0.23 -3.55 9.16
C MET A 190 1.39 -3.38 8.17
N LYS A 191 1.69 -4.41 7.38
CA LYS A 191 2.69 -4.37 6.31
C LYS A 191 2.32 -3.33 5.24
N TYR A 192 1.04 -3.28 4.84
CA TYR A 192 0.51 -2.27 3.93
C TYR A 192 0.70 -0.87 4.52
N TYR A 193 0.27 -0.64 5.75
CA TYR A 193 0.45 0.64 6.44
C TYR A 193 1.92 1.07 6.48
N ALA A 194 2.82 0.15 6.84
CA ALA A 194 4.25 0.42 6.98
C ALA A 194 4.90 0.84 5.65
N ASN A 195 4.49 0.26 4.53
CA ASN A 195 5.06 0.55 3.21
C ASN A 195 4.40 1.75 2.52
N ILE A 196 3.09 1.94 2.69
CA ILE A 196 2.31 2.91 1.92
C ILE A 196 2.03 4.20 2.71
N LEU A 197 1.74 4.11 4.00
CA LEU A 197 1.18 5.21 4.79
C LEU A 197 2.09 5.75 5.89
N ASN A 198 3.10 4.99 6.32
CA ASN A 198 3.90 5.32 7.50
C ASN A 198 4.56 6.71 7.42
N LEU A 199 5.05 7.11 6.26
CA LEU A 199 5.63 8.45 6.03
C LEU A 199 4.61 9.58 6.25
N TYR A 200 3.33 9.28 6.11
CA TYR A 200 2.21 10.22 6.23
C TYR A 200 1.46 10.09 7.56
N SER A 201 2.01 9.39 8.55
CA SER A 201 1.37 9.12 9.85
C SER A 201 0.77 10.36 10.53
N PRO A 202 1.39 11.56 10.52
CA PRO A 202 0.75 12.76 11.06
C PRO A 202 -0.52 13.17 10.31
N MET A 203 -0.58 12.93 8.99
CA MET A 203 -1.75 13.22 8.18
C MET A 203 -2.85 12.17 8.38
N VAL A 204 -2.45 10.90 8.53
CA VAL A 204 -3.35 9.79 8.90
C VAL A 204 -4.05 10.09 10.21
N THR A 205 -3.30 10.44 11.27
CA THR A 205 -3.85 10.80 12.58
C THR A 205 -4.87 11.93 12.47
N ARG A 206 -4.48 13.03 11.82
CA ARG A 206 -5.37 14.18 11.64
C ARG A 206 -6.64 13.83 10.89
N LYS A 207 -6.55 13.03 9.81
CA LYS A 207 -7.70 12.65 9.00
C LYS A 207 -8.64 11.70 9.74
N ILE A 208 -8.11 10.73 10.48
CA ILE A 208 -8.92 9.84 11.32
C ILE A 208 -9.65 10.65 12.39
N ASP A 209 -8.98 11.59 13.06
CA ASP A 209 -9.60 12.44 14.06
C ASP A 209 -10.72 13.32 13.47
N GLU A 210 -10.53 13.82 12.24
CA GLU A 210 -11.55 14.57 11.50
C GLU A 210 -12.79 13.70 11.22
N ILE A 211 -12.59 12.49 10.68
CA ILE A 211 -13.69 11.56 10.37
C ILE A 211 -14.42 11.13 11.65
N LEU A 212 -13.71 10.83 12.72
CA LEU A 212 -14.34 10.47 14.00
C LEU A 212 -15.15 11.62 14.60
N LYS A 213 -14.73 12.89 14.40
CA LYS A 213 -15.50 14.08 14.82
C LYS A 213 -16.79 14.27 14.02
N MET A 214 -16.88 13.75 12.81
CA MET A 214 -18.13 13.78 12.04
C MET A 214 -19.23 12.94 12.71
N ASN A 215 -18.86 12.03 13.61
CA ASN A 215 -19.76 11.19 14.40
C ASN A 215 -20.83 10.47 13.57
N VAL A 216 -20.44 10.03 12.36
CA VAL A 216 -21.31 9.26 11.48
C VAL A 216 -21.18 7.76 11.80
N PRO A 217 -22.29 7.00 11.74
CA PRO A 217 -22.20 5.54 11.90
C PRO A 217 -21.43 4.92 10.74
N VAL A 218 -20.52 3.98 11.03
CA VAL A 218 -19.79 3.20 10.03
C VAL A 218 -20.06 1.72 10.27
N SER A 219 -20.89 1.15 9.40
CA SER A 219 -21.24 -0.27 9.41
C SER A 219 -20.22 -1.13 8.67
N MET A 220 -19.53 -0.51 7.69
CA MET A 220 -18.59 -1.20 6.83
C MET A 220 -17.55 -0.22 6.28
N ILE A 221 -16.30 -0.69 6.12
CA ILE A 221 -15.26 0.00 5.37
C ILE A 221 -14.89 -0.85 4.16
N CYS A 222 -15.00 -0.26 2.99
CA CYS A 222 -14.73 -0.86 1.69
C CYS A 222 -13.46 -0.26 1.09
N PRO A 223 -12.27 -0.87 1.32
CA PRO A 223 -11.02 -0.39 0.75
C PRO A 223 -10.87 -0.81 -0.70
N SER A 224 -9.88 -0.24 -1.38
CA SER A 224 -9.53 -0.59 -2.77
C SER A 224 -8.72 -1.88 -2.88
N HIS A 225 -8.08 -2.33 -1.80
CA HIS A 225 -7.30 -3.57 -1.77
C HIS A 225 -7.73 -4.49 -0.64
N GLY A 226 -7.74 -5.80 -0.93
CA GLY A 226 -8.00 -6.87 0.02
C GLY A 226 -9.46 -6.99 0.44
N VAL A 227 -9.67 -7.40 1.68
CA VAL A 227 -11.01 -7.71 2.20
C VAL A 227 -11.71 -6.49 2.81
N ILE A 228 -13.03 -6.56 2.79
CA ILE A 228 -13.93 -5.54 3.34
C ILE A 228 -14.07 -5.71 4.87
N TRP A 229 -13.97 -4.61 5.61
CA TRP A 229 -14.14 -4.57 7.05
C TRP A 229 -15.62 -4.37 7.42
N ARG A 230 -16.34 -5.49 7.67
CA ARG A 230 -17.74 -5.45 8.11
C ARG A 230 -17.92 -5.78 9.59
N LYS A 231 -17.10 -6.66 10.15
CA LYS A 231 -17.17 -7.00 11.56
C LYS A 231 -16.25 -6.10 12.36
N ASN A 232 -16.84 -5.27 13.23
CA ASN A 232 -16.11 -4.30 14.03
C ASN A 232 -15.18 -3.40 13.19
N PRO A 233 -15.69 -2.68 12.17
CA PRO A 233 -14.87 -1.94 11.21
C PRO A 233 -13.98 -0.88 11.87
N LEU A 234 -14.41 -0.30 13.00
CA LEU A 234 -13.62 0.68 13.72
C LEU A 234 -12.36 0.09 14.39
N LYS A 235 -12.24 -1.25 14.45
CA LYS A 235 -11.03 -1.88 14.99
C LYS A 235 -9.78 -1.61 14.12
N ILE A 236 -9.94 -1.61 12.79
CA ILE A 236 -8.80 -1.26 11.91
C ILE A 236 -8.47 0.23 12.00
N VAL A 237 -9.48 1.09 12.19
CA VAL A 237 -9.26 2.54 12.42
C VAL A 237 -8.43 2.75 13.68
N ALA A 238 -8.76 2.06 14.78
CA ALA A 238 -7.98 2.11 16.01
C ALA A 238 -6.54 1.60 15.82
N LYS A 239 -6.34 0.56 14.98
CA LYS A 239 -5.00 0.08 14.63
C LYS A 239 -4.20 1.11 13.83
N TYR A 240 -4.81 1.80 12.90
CA TYR A 240 -4.16 2.90 12.18
C TYR A 240 -3.76 4.05 13.13
N GLN A 241 -4.61 4.39 14.11
CA GLN A 241 -4.24 5.38 15.14
C GLN A 241 -3.08 4.91 16.02
N GLU A 242 -3.03 3.61 16.35
CA GLU A 242 -1.91 2.99 17.08
C GLU A 242 -0.61 3.08 16.27
N TRP A 243 -0.64 2.65 15.01
CA TRP A 243 0.52 2.66 14.12
C TRP A 243 1.00 4.07 13.80
N ALA A 244 0.07 5.01 13.60
CA ALA A 244 0.40 6.42 13.30
C ALA A 244 1.08 7.17 14.45
N LYS A 245 0.95 6.69 15.70
CA LYS A 245 1.60 7.29 16.87
C LYS A 245 3.07 6.88 17.04
N ALA A 246 3.70 6.38 15.97
CA ALA A 246 5.06 5.86 16.02
C ALA A 246 5.20 4.76 17.09
N TYR A 247 4.32 3.76 17.01
CA TYR A 247 4.44 2.57 17.86
C TYR A 247 5.86 2.03 17.75
N GLN A 248 6.54 2.00 18.87
CA GLN A 248 7.87 1.41 18.99
C GLN A 248 7.77 0.22 19.93
N GLU A 249 8.10 -0.95 19.40
CA GLU A 249 8.36 -2.10 20.25
C GLU A 249 9.69 -1.89 20.98
N ASN A 250 9.83 -2.42 22.21
CA ASN A 250 11.11 -2.46 22.88
C ASN A 250 12.01 -3.52 22.18
N GLN A 251 12.38 -3.21 20.95
CA GLN A 251 13.09 -4.11 20.04
C GLN A 251 14.14 -3.36 19.23
N ILE A 252 15.31 -3.98 19.10
CA ILE A 252 16.35 -3.59 18.15
C ILE A 252 16.51 -4.72 17.13
N THR A 253 16.49 -4.35 15.84
CA THR A 253 16.79 -5.27 14.74
C THR A 253 18.15 -4.93 14.18
N ILE A 254 19.07 -5.89 14.19
CA ILE A 254 20.41 -5.79 13.59
C ILE A 254 20.35 -6.53 12.26
N ILE A 255 20.55 -5.80 11.16
CA ILE A 255 20.67 -6.38 9.81
C ILE A 255 22.14 -6.33 9.42
N TYR A 256 22.68 -7.44 8.98
CA TYR A 256 24.07 -7.52 8.57
C TYR A 256 24.24 -8.39 7.33
N ASP A 257 25.32 -8.13 6.61
CA ASP A 257 25.79 -8.98 5.53
C ASP A 257 27.23 -9.42 5.83
N THR A 258 27.59 -10.66 5.49
CA THR A 258 28.90 -11.20 5.79
C THR A 258 29.30 -12.28 4.81
N MET A 259 30.54 -12.21 4.33
CA MET A 259 31.13 -13.25 3.49
C MET A 259 31.91 -14.29 4.32
N TRP A 260 32.60 -13.86 5.37
CA TRP A 260 33.52 -14.67 6.16
C TRP A 260 33.22 -14.68 7.67
N ASN A 261 31.97 -14.45 8.04
CA ASN A 261 31.46 -14.42 9.42
C ASN A 261 32.03 -13.32 10.34
N SER A 262 32.91 -12.42 9.87
CA SER A 262 33.44 -11.33 10.69
C SER A 262 32.32 -10.35 11.10
N THR A 263 31.52 -9.90 10.15
CA THR A 263 30.38 -9.00 10.42
C THR A 263 29.31 -9.68 11.27
N ARG A 264 29.09 -10.98 11.09
CA ARG A 264 28.21 -11.77 11.94
C ARG A 264 28.66 -11.75 13.40
N ARG A 265 29.95 -11.99 13.67
CA ARG A 265 30.50 -11.91 15.02
C ARG A 265 30.33 -10.52 15.63
N MET A 266 30.54 -9.47 14.84
CA MET A 266 30.28 -8.10 15.29
C MET A 266 28.81 -7.89 15.67
N ALA A 267 27.89 -8.34 14.82
CA ALA A 267 26.46 -8.25 15.07
C ALA A 267 26.05 -9.02 16.34
N GLU A 268 26.59 -10.21 16.54
CA GLU A 268 26.38 -11.04 17.73
C GLU A 268 26.90 -10.34 19.01
N CYS A 269 28.11 -9.76 18.99
CA CYS A 269 28.65 -8.99 20.10
C CYS A 269 27.84 -7.74 20.43
N ILE A 270 27.35 -7.02 19.40
CA ILE A 270 26.46 -5.86 19.60
C ILE A 270 25.16 -6.33 20.25
N ALA A 271 24.57 -7.43 19.77
CA ALA A 271 23.33 -7.97 20.34
C ALA A 271 23.52 -8.42 21.80
N GLU A 272 24.65 -9.00 22.15
CA GLU A 272 24.97 -9.39 23.53
C GLU A 272 25.08 -8.16 24.44
N GLY A 273 25.85 -7.13 24.04
CA GLY A 273 25.95 -5.90 24.80
C GLY A 273 24.61 -5.17 24.98
N LEU A 274 23.75 -5.19 23.98
CA LEU A 274 22.40 -4.62 24.10
C LEU A 274 21.56 -5.37 25.14
N ARG A 275 21.59 -6.72 25.13
CA ARG A 275 20.86 -7.55 26.12
C ARG A 275 21.40 -7.41 27.54
N GLU A 276 22.70 -7.19 27.69
CA GLU A 276 23.31 -6.90 28.99
C GLU A 276 22.88 -5.55 29.54
N THR A 277 22.66 -4.56 28.67
CA THR A 277 22.25 -3.20 29.06
C THR A 277 20.76 -3.15 29.45
N ASP A 278 19.90 -3.85 28.73
CA ASP A 278 18.47 -3.93 29.02
C ASP A 278 17.94 -5.34 28.74
N SER A 279 17.68 -6.10 29.79
CA SER A 279 17.17 -7.47 29.73
C SER A 279 15.73 -7.57 29.19
N THR A 280 15.00 -6.45 29.09
CA THR A 280 13.63 -6.41 28.54
C THR A 280 13.64 -6.19 27.02
N LEU A 281 14.80 -5.84 26.47
CA LEU A 281 14.97 -5.53 25.06
C LEU A 281 14.94 -6.82 24.20
N THR A 282 14.08 -6.86 23.21
CA THR A 282 14.10 -7.90 22.18
C THR A 282 15.15 -7.54 21.13
N VAL A 283 16.18 -8.36 20.95
CA VAL A 283 17.21 -8.16 19.93
C VAL A 283 17.09 -9.23 18.87
N LYS A 284 16.76 -8.83 17.64
CA LYS A 284 16.68 -9.72 16.45
C LYS A 284 17.87 -9.48 15.55
N LEU A 285 18.46 -10.58 15.02
CA LEU A 285 19.56 -10.54 14.06
C LEU A 285 19.09 -11.14 12.75
N PHE A 286 19.30 -10.41 11.65
CA PHE A 286 19.05 -10.88 10.29
C PHE A 286 20.34 -10.79 9.47
N GLY A 287 20.91 -11.97 9.14
CA GLY A 287 22.02 -12.07 8.21
C GLY A 287 21.51 -12.33 6.79
N ARG A 288 22.05 -11.62 5.83
CA ARG A 288 21.86 -11.97 4.43
C ARG A 288 22.81 -13.13 4.12
N ASP A 289 22.24 -14.31 3.90
CA ASP A 289 23.05 -15.48 3.53
C ASP A 289 23.38 -15.39 2.03
N PHE A 290 24.58 -14.93 1.72
CA PHE A 290 25.06 -14.79 0.34
C PHE A 290 25.09 -16.15 -0.38
N ALA A 291 25.29 -17.24 0.33
CA ALA A 291 25.27 -18.59 -0.21
C ALA A 291 23.86 -18.98 -0.69
N ALA A 292 22.79 -18.56 0.01
CA ALA A 292 21.43 -18.82 -0.40
C ALA A 292 21.02 -17.96 -1.63
N ALA A 293 21.57 -16.76 -1.77
CA ALA A 293 21.33 -15.90 -2.94
C ALA A 293 22.05 -16.40 -4.20
N VAL A 294 23.22 -17.03 -4.04
CA VAL A 294 23.99 -17.61 -5.16
C VAL A 294 23.38 -18.94 -5.61
N SER A 295 22.78 -19.72 -4.72
CA SER A 295 22.11 -20.99 -5.09
C SER A 295 20.74 -20.77 -5.76
N ALA A 296 20.14 -19.58 -5.63
CA ALA A 296 18.90 -19.23 -6.31
C ALA A 296 19.11 -18.60 -7.71
N SER A 297 20.32 -18.10 -8.01
CA SER A 297 20.70 -17.76 -9.37
C SER A 297 21.31 -19.00 -10.01
N GLU A 298 20.75 -19.49 -11.10
CA GLU A 298 21.34 -20.54 -11.94
C GLU A 298 22.78 -20.16 -12.35
N ALA A 299 23.73 -20.37 -11.43
CA ALA A 299 25.13 -20.39 -11.78
C ALA A 299 25.37 -21.69 -12.53
N LYS A 300 25.53 -21.61 -13.85
CA LYS A 300 26.14 -22.68 -14.62
C LYS A 300 27.46 -23.05 -13.94
N GLU A 301 27.57 -24.30 -13.53
CA GLU A 301 28.82 -24.90 -13.14
C GLU A 301 29.81 -24.84 -14.32
N ASP A 302 30.58 -23.79 -14.40
CA ASP A 302 31.88 -23.80 -15.09
C ASP A 302 32.62 -22.51 -14.73
N GLU A 303 33.81 -22.70 -14.17
CA GLU A 303 34.84 -21.70 -13.82
C GLU A 303 34.79 -21.09 -12.41
N VAL A 304 35.13 -21.89 -11.42
CA VAL A 304 35.73 -21.42 -10.16
C VAL A 304 37.25 -21.42 -10.32
N PRO A 305 37.99 -20.30 -10.21
CA PRO A 305 39.42 -20.28 -10.18
C PRO A 305 39.95 -20.98 -8.88
N THR A 306 40.73 -22.04 -9.02
CA THR A 306 41.28 -22.84 -7.92
C THR A 306 42.60 -22.30 -7.38
N GLU A 307 42.79 -20.97 -7.30
CA GLU A 307 43.95 -20.39 -6.62
C GLU A 307 43.53 -19.28 -5.67
N LEU A 308 43.11 -19.66 -4.47
CA LEU A 308 43.06 -18.75 -3.31
C LEU A 308 44.40 -18.89 -2.58
N GLY A 309 45.24 -17.85 -2.70
CA GLY A 309 46.45 -17.74 -1.92
C GLY A 309 46.17 -17.70 -0.42
N ASP A 310 47.06 -18.36 0.34
CA ASP A 310 47.05 -18.43 1.80
C ASP A 310 47.11 -17.04 2.46
N TYR A 311 45.96 -16.52 2.89
CA TYR A 311 45.86 -15.32 3.73
C TYR A 311 45.75 -15.70 5.21
N ASN A 312 46.83 -16.26 5.75
CA ASN A 312 46.99 -16.53 7.18
C ASN A 312 47.99 -15.55 7.80
N ASN A 313 47.68 -14.23 7.77
CA ASN A 313 48.48 -13.30 8.53
C ASN A 313 47.64 -12.14 9.05
N ASP A 314 47.13 -12.28 10.29
CA ASP A 314 46.30 -11.30 10.99
C ASP A 314 46.93 -9.90 11.14
N GLU A 315 48.27 -9.78 11.06
CA GLU A 315 48.97 -8.50 11.13
C GLU A 315 48.85 -7.69 9.83
N GLN A 316 48.83 -8.31 8.66
CA GLN A 316 48.68 -7.59 7.38
C GLN A 316 47.26 -7.12 7.12
N ILE A 317 46.26 -7.88 7.57
CA ILE A 317 44.84 -7.48 7.49
C ILE A 317 44.59 -6.29 8.39
N GLY A 318 45.16 -6.22 9.58
CA GLY A 318 45.06 -5.10 10.51
C GLY A 318 45.71 -3.81 9.99
N GLN A 319 46.73 -3.90 9.17
CA GLN A 319 47.44 -2.74 8.61
C GLN A 319 46.72 -2.17 7.38
N ALA A 320 46.22 -3.01 6.50
CA ALA A 320 45.40 -2.62 5.36
C ALA A 320 44.05 -2.00 5.79
N ALA A 321 43.41 -2.55 6.82
CA ALA A 321 42.21 -1.97 7.41
C ALA A 321 42.46 -0.59 8.03
N LYS A 322 43.59 -0.38 8.70
CA LYS A 322 43.94 0.92 9.28
C LYS A 322 44.24 2.01 8.24
N GLU A 323 44.83 1.64 7.10
CA GLU A 323 45.07 2.57 6.00
C GLU A 323 43.75 2.94 5.28
N HIS A 324 42.86 1.97 5.04
CA HIS A 324 41.57 2.21 4.44
C HIS A 324 40.63 3.05 5.34
N PHE A 325 40.72 2.88 6.66
CA PHE A 325 39.97 3.70 7.63
C PHE A 325 40.44 5.15 7.66
N LYS A 326 41.72 5.40 7.48
CA LYS A 326 42.26 6.77 7.41
C LYS A 326 41.80 7.55 6.16
N ASP A 327 41.72 6.87 5.04
CA ASP A 327 41.20 7.49 3.80
C ASP A 327 39.70 7.75 3.91
N TRP A 328 38.93 6.84 4.49
CA TRP A 328 37.51 7.02 4.72
C TRP A 328 37.19 8.16 5.73
N GLU A 329 37.97 8.30 6.81
CA GLU A 329 37.85 9.42 7.74
C GLU A 329 38.15 10.78 7.08
N LYS A 330 39.06 10.80 6.13
CA LYS A 330 39.42 12.00 5.38
C LYS A 330 38.28 12.40 4.42
N ASP A 331 37.75 11.44 3.67
CA ASP A 331 36.64 11.67 2.73
C ASP A 331 35.33 12.04 3.46
N ALA A 332 35.06 11.44 4.62
CA ALA A 332 33.92 11.82 5.46
C ALA A 332 34.03 13.24 6.03
N ARG A 333 35.26 13.71 6.37
CA ARG A 333 35.49 15.09 6.84
C ARG A 333 35.42 16.11 5.72
N GLU A 334 35.79 15.77 4.50
CA GLU A 334 35.70 16.66 3.32
C GLU A 334 34.28 16.72 2.76
N GLY A 335 33.48 15.62 2.80
CA GLY A 335 32.08 15.58 2.39
C GLY A 335 31.15 16.41 3.27
N VAL A 336 31.46 16.59 4.56
CA VAL A 336 30.66 17.43 5.49
C VAL A 336 30.88 18.94 5.27
N LYS A 337 31.94 19.35 4.60
CA LYS A 337 32.20 20.76 4.31
C LYS A 337 31.54 21.29 3.02
N GLY A 338 30.95 20.41 2.20
CA GLY A 338 30.37 20.75 0.90
C GLY A 338 28.84 20.87 0.84
N GLY A 339 28.11 20.63 1.90
CA GLY A 339 26.66 20.45 1.84
C GLY A 339 25.84 21.33 2.79
N PHE A 340 25.94 22.68 2.68
CA PHE A 340 24.88 23.60 3.11
C PHE A 340 25.19 25.02 2.61
N ALA A 341 24.92 25.26 1.35
CA ALA A 341 24.69 26.62 0.80
C ALA A 341 24.02 26.46 -0.58
N GLY A 342 22.67 26.71 -0.64
CA GLY A 342 21.91 26.76 -1.88
C GLY A 342 20.46 26.43 -1.65
#